data_3ed57d6ec643fe4154543adfaa73c3cf
#
_entry.id   3ed57d6ec643fe4154543adfaa73c3cf
#
_cell.length_a   1.000
_cell.length_b   1.000
_cell.length_c   1.000
_cell.angle_alpha   90.00
_cell.angle_beta   90.00
_cell.angle_gamma   90.00
#
_symmetry.space_group_name_H-M   'P 1'
#
loop_
_entity.id
_entity.type
_entity.pdbx_description
1 polymer ?
#
loop_
_entity_poly.entity_id
_entity_poly.type
_entity_poly.pdbx_seq_one_letter_code
_entity_poly.pdbx_strand_id
1 'polypeptide(L)'
;MSSVKPRLSRRDLMVGSAALAGSLAMRGAELPVVSPQPGEDFGGYQQRRRRELWNLLGDLPWNHQPAPPRLVRKEKHEDYTLERWDLDLNGLEPVPALLLIPDRRQPSAPGLLFIHWHAGQYDLGKEQLLRGTEVQPPYAAICAEKGLVTLAIDSWCFGERKHDPDGHQGEEDAFKLMLWQGRVLFGMMIFDELQALSYLASRPEVDPRRLGVFGMSMGATKAWWLAALDPRVHTAIDVCCLTDFDSLIAAHGLHLHGIFYYVPSLLKHFSSAQINELTVPRAHLSVNGRKDPLTPPDGVEKIRDALLPLYRRYGHEEDCRIELFDCAHQELPEMRAQILAWMDRHLVAG
;
A
#
# COMPACT_ATOMS: atom_id res chain seq x y z
N MET A 1 -31.83 -7.93 -59.45
CA MET A 1 -32.20 -8.64 -58.21
C MET A 1 -31.13 -8.37 -57.17
N SER A 2 -31.41 -7.40 -56.32
CA SER A 2 -30.46 -6.94 -55.28
C SER A 2 -30.81 -7.66 -53.95
N SER A 3 -29.89 -8.45 -53.41
CA SER A 3 -30.10 -9.12 -52.14
C SER A 3 -29.73 -8.17 -50.96
N VAL A 4 -30.73 -7.73 -50.25
CA VAL A 4 -30.59 -6.96 -49.02
C VAL A 4 -30.23 -7.94 -47.88
N LYS A 5 -29.03 -7.78 -47.29
CA LYS A 5 -28.67 -8.48 -46.04
C LYS A 5 -29.42 -7.83 -44.88
N PRO A 6 -30.01 -8.62 -43.96
CA PRO A 6 -30.69 -8.06 -42.80
C PRO A 6 -29.67 -7.41 -41.83
N ARG A 7 -29.92 -6.19 -41.39
CA ARG A 7 -29.22 -5.52 -40.30
C ARG A 7 -29.73 -6.09 -38.97
N LEU A 8 -28.86 -6.73 -38.23
CA LEU A 8 -29.13 -7.10 -36.84
C LEU A 8 -29.38 -5.85 -36.00
N SER A 9 -30.47 -5.82 -35.26
CA SER A 9 -30.83 -4.70 -34.39
C SER A 9 -30.08 -4.79 -33.06
N ARG A 10 -29.86 -3.64 -32.39
CA ARG A 10 -29.25 -3.58 -31.05
C ARG A 10 -30.01 -4.42 -29.99
N ARG A 11 -31.27 -4.80 -30.26
CA ARG A 11 -32.06 -5.67 -29.36
C ARG A 11 -31.64 -7.13 -29.46
N ASP A 12 -31.14 -7.59 -30.61
CA ASP A 12 -30.76 -9.00 -30.81
C ASP A 12 -29.42 -9.33 -30.13
N LEU A 13 -28.60 -8.31 -29.79
CA LEU A 13 -27.36 -8.46 -29.03
C LEU A 13 -27.56 -8.54 -27.49
N MET A 14 -28.74 -8.11 -27.01
CA MET A 14 -29.02 -8.14 -25.55
C MET A 14 -29.70 -9.42 -25.06
N VAL A 15 -30.13 -10.30 -25.89
CA VAL A 15 -30.78 -11.57 -25.49
C VAL A 15 -29.77 -12.71 -25.27
N GLY A 16 -28.52 -12.52 -25.69
CA GLY A 16 -27.44 -13.50 -25.47
C GLY A 16 -26.72 -13.42 -24.12
N SER A 17 -26.93 -12.36 -23.31
CA SER A 17 -26.15 -12.11 -22.09
C SER A 17 -26.77 -12.65 -20.79
N ALA A 18 -27.93 -13.29 -20.84
CA ALA A 18 -28.64 -13.72 -19.63
C ALA A 18 -28.43 -15.19 -19.24
N ALA A 19 -27.53 -15.91 -19.89
CA ALA A 19 -27.37 -17.37 -19.68
C ALA A 19 -25.93 -17.82 -19.35
N LEU A 20 -25.04 -16.91 -18.91
CA LEU A 20 -23.67 -17.25 -18.48
C LEU A 20 -23.35 -16.73 -17.05
N ALA A 21 -24.38 -16.57 -16.22
CA ALA A 21 -24.21 -16.51 -14.77
C ALA A 21 -24.13 -17.92 -14.19
N GLY A 22 -23.47 -18.84 -14.86
CA GLY A 22 -22.95 -20.08 -14.30
C GLY A 22 -21.79 -19.68 -13.39
N SER A 23 -21.98 -19.86 -12.07
CA SER A 23 -20.96 -19.71 -11.06
C SER A 23 -19.62 -20.24 -11.54
N LEU A 24 -18.69 -19.36 -11.95
CA LEU A 24 -17.27 -19.65 -11.81
C LEU A 24 -17.00 -19.69 -10.29
N ALA A 25 -17.41 -20.75 -9.64
CA ALA A 25 -16.83 -21.17 -8.38
C ALA A 25 -15.39 -21.58 -8.73
N MET A 26 -14.51 -20.58 -8.91
CA MET A 26 -13.08 -20.80 -8.80
C MET A 26 -12.85 -21.21 -7.35
N ARG A 27 -12.91 -22.54 -7.09
CA ARG A 27 -12.24 -23.07 -5.89
C ARG A 27 -10.80 -22.62 -6.02
N GLY A 28 -10.39 -21.71 -5.11
CA GLY A 28 -8.99 -21.40 -4.95
C GLY A 28 -8.25 -22.72 -4.86
N ALA A 29 -7.32 -23.00 -5.77
CA ALA A 29 -6.42 -24.13 -5.59
C ALA A 29 -5.78 -23.88 -4.22
N GLU A 30 -5.85 -24.90 -3.32
CA GLU A 30 -5.12 -24.81 -2.06
C GLU A 30 -3.68 -24.46 -2.42
N LEU A 31 -3.24 -23.27 -1.98
CA LEU A 31 -1.87 -22.85 -2.20
C LEU A 31 -0.96 -23.89 -1.56
N PRO A 32 0.09 -24.34 -2.24
CA PRO A 32 1.03 -25.24 -1.63
C PRO A 32 1.53 -24.62 -0.33
N VAL A 33 1.51 -25.38 0.77
CA VAL A 33 2.12 -24.96 2.04
C VAL A 33 3.60 -24.74 1.75
N VAL A 34 3.98 -23.49 1.53
CA VAL A 34 5.39 -23.11 1.29
C VAL A 34 6.06 -23.04 2.64
N SER A 35 6.80 -24.08 2.97
CA SER A 35 7.60 -24.17 4.19
C SER A 35 9.06 -23.80 3.91
N PRO A 36 9.85 -23.48 4.94
CA PRO A 36 11.30 -23.39 4.81
C PRO A 36 11.88 -24.67 4.16
N GLN A 37 12.87 -24.51 3.29
CA GLN A 37 13.56 -25.65 2.67
C GLN A 37 14.42 -26.38 3.73
N PRO A 38 14.78 -27.65 3.52
CA PRO A 38 15.66 -28.36 4.44
C PRO A 38 16.94 -27.57 4.71
N GLY A 39 17.20 -27.24 5.98
CA GLY A 39 18.36 -26.44 6.40
C GLY A 39 18.20 -24.91 6.25
N GLU A 40 17.07 -24.42 5.75
CA GLU A 40 16.78 -22.99 5.65
C GLU A 40 16.20 -22.47 6.99
N ASP A 41 16.80 -21.45 7.57
CA ASP A 41 16.22 -20.74 8.70
C ASP A 41 15.10 -19.78 8.22
N PHE A 42 14.38 -19.18 9.17
CA PHE A 42 13.27 -18.30 8.84
C PHE A 42 13.72 -17.04 8.09
N GLY A 43 14.89 -16.49 8.38
CA GLY A 43 15.46 -15.34 7.67
C GLY A 43 15.77 -15.66 6.21
N GLY A 44 16.36 -16.82 5.95
CA GLY A 44 16.61 -17.34 4.59
C GLY A 44 15.31 -17.56 3.82
N TYR A 45 14.31 -18.18 4.47
CA TYR A 45 12.97 -18.33 3.92
C TYR A 45 12.37 -16.98 3.53
N GLN A 46 12.36 -15.99 4.43
CA GLN A 46 11.84 -14.66 4.14
C GLN A 46 12.58 -13.99 2.98
N GLN A 47 13.91 -14.10 2.93
CA GLN A 47 14.71 -13.51 1.85
C GLN A 47 14.37 -14.13 0.49
N ARG A 48 14.23 -15.46 0.42
CA ARG A 48 13.82 -16.16 -0.80
C ARG A 48 12.43 -15.73 -1.25
N ARG A 49 11.46 -15.70 -0.31
CA ARG A 49 10.08 -15.31 -0.60
C ARG A 49 9.96 -13.84 -1.01
N ARG A 50 10.75 -12.92 -0.43
CA ARG A 50 10.80 -11.52 -0.90
C ARG A 50 11.27 -11.41 -2.35
N ARG A 51 12.31 -12.16 -2.74
CA ARG A 51 12.74 -12.18 -4.14
C ARG A 51 11.64 -12.68 -5.07
N GLU A 52 10.94 -13.74 -4.68
CA GLU A 52 9.80 -14.26 -5.45
C GLU A 52 8.68 -13.22 -5.56
N LEU A 53 8.34 -12.54 -4.47
CA LEU A 53 7.31 -11.52 -4.44
C LEU A 53 7.68 -10.32 -5.33
N TRP A 54 8.94 -9.87 -5.29
CA TRP A 54 9.44 -8.82 -6.21
C TRP A 54 9.32 -9.24 -7.68
N ASN A 55 9.62 -10.49 -8.01
CA ASN A 55 9.53 -10.98 -9.38
C ASN A 55 8.08 -10.98 -9.93
N LEU A 56 7.07 -11.07 -9.07
CA LEU A 56 5.67 -10.98 -9.47
C LEU A 56 5.23 -9.54 -9.81
N LEU A 57 5.99 -8.54 -9.37
CA LEU A 57 5.67 -7.13 -9.56
C LEU A 57 6.08 -6.58 -10.94
N GLY A 58 6.54 -7.45 -11.85
CA GLY A 58 6.89 -7.12 -13.23
C GLY A 58 8.26 -6.50 -13.40
N ASP A 59 8.51 -5.95 -14.58
CA ASP A 59 9.78 -5.32 -14.93
C ASP A 59 9.90 -3.96 -14.25
N LEU A 60 10.73 -3.90 -13.21
CA LEU A 60 10.98 -2.70 -12.42
C LEU A 60 12.31 -2.05 -12.79
N PRO A 61 12.45 -0.73 -12.70
CA PRO A 61 13.64 0.00 -13.15
C PRO A 61 14.82 -0.07 -12.14
N TRP A 62 15.24 -1.28 -11.74
CA TRP A 62 16.31 -1.50 -10.76
C TRP A 62 17.67 -0.88 -11.13
N ASN A 63 17.92 -0.69 -12.42
CA ASN A 63 19.20 -0.13 -12.92
C ASN A 63 19.14 1.39 -13.10
N HIS A 64 18.01 2.03 -12.74
CA HIS A 64 17.87 3.47 -12.82
C HIS A 64 18.85 4.18 -11.88
N GLN A 65 19.49 5.23 -12.37
CA GLN A 65 20.36 6.12 -11.58
C GLN A 65 19.62 7.44 -11.37
N PRO A 66 19.12 7.69 -10.15
CA PRO A 66 18.33 8.88 -9.89
C PRO A 66 19.08 10.18 -10.17
N ALA A 67 18.44 11.12 -10.85
CA ALA A 67 18.92 12.49 -10.94
C ALA A 67 18.83 13.15 -9.55
N PRO A 68 19.63 14.22 -9.29
CA PRO A 68 19.51 14.96 -8.04
C PRO A 68 18.08 15.48 -7.81
N PRO A 69 17.53 15.34 -6.59
CA PRO A 69 16.19 15.81 -6.27
C PRO A 69 16.09 17.35 -6.46
N ARG A 70 14.97 17.80 -7.01
CA ARG A 70 14.71 19.23 -7.27
C ARG A 70 13.76 19.78 -6.22
N LEU A 71 14.26 20.72 -5.40
CA LEU A 71 13.40 21.48 -4.49
C LEU A 71 12.54 22.46 -5.30
N VAL A 72 11.23 22.30 -5.22
CA VAL A 72 10.25 23.14 -5.90
C VAL A 72 9.88 24.36 -5.03
N ARG A 73 9.59 24.09 -3.75
CA ARG A 73 9.14 25.12 -2.81
C ARG A 73 9.44 24.71 -1.37
N LYS A 74 9.69 25.72 -0.53
CA LYS A 74 9.85 25.57 0.92
C LYS A 74 8.92 26.56 1.63
N GLU A 75 8.15 26.03 2.58
CA GLU A 75 7.12 26.78 3.31
C GLU A 75 7.34 26.60 4.81
N LYS A 76 7.32 27.72 5.57
CA LYS A 76 7.41 27.66 7.02
C LYS A 76 5.99 27.68 7.60
N HIS A 77 5.68 26.65 8.39
CA HIS A 77 4.48 26.56 9.22
C HIS A 77 4.85 26.79 10.69
N GLU A 78 3.87 26.82 11.59
CA GLU A 78 4.07 27.11 13.01
C GLU A 78 5.07 26.15 13.66
N ASP A 79 4.90 24.84 13.48
CA ASP A 79 5.67 23.77 14.15
C ASP A 79 6.56 22.94 13.22
N TYR A 80 6.56 23.24 11.92
CA TYR A 80 7.36 22.49 10.93
C TYR A 80 7.71 23.31 9.71
N THR A 81 8.67 22.83 8.96
CA THR A 81 8.97 23.27 7.60
C THR A 81 8.45 22.22 6.62
N LEU A 82 7.70 22.66 5.61
CA LEU A 82 7.24 21.82 4.51
C LEU A 82 8.07 22.11 3.26
N GLU A 83 8.68 21.08 2.70
CA GLU A 83 9.42 21.13 1.45
C GLU A 83 8.66 20.38 0.37
N ARG A 84 8.47 20.99 -0.80
CA ARG A 84 7.91 20.35 -1.99
C ARG A 84 9.05 19.98 -2.93
N TRP A 85 9.11 18.73 -3.32
CA TRP A 85 10.19 18.18 -4.12
C TRP A 85 9.66 17.50 -5.37
N ASP A 86 10.43 17.53 -6.46
CA ASP A 86 10.34 16.55 -7.54
C ASP A 86 11.50 15.59 -7.40
N LEU A 87 11.15 14.33 -7.24
CA LEU A 87 12.08 13.22 -7.07
C LEU A 87 12.13 12.38 -8.37
N ASP A 88 13.31 11.99 -8.76
CA ASP A 88 13.49 11.00 -9.84
C ASP A 88 13.62 9.60 -9.24
N LEU A 89 12.48 8.93 -9.02
CA LEU A 89 12.45 7.62 -8.34
C LEU A 89 12.50 6.44 -9.32
N ASN A 90 12.11 6.65 -10.57
CA ASN A 90 11.89 5.53 -11.52
C ASN A 90 12.44 5.79 -12.94
N GLY A 91 12.92 6.97 -13.25
CA GLY A 91 13.45 7.35 -14.56
C GLY A 91 12.41 7.49 -15.67
N LEU A 92 11.12 7.45 -15.35
CA LEU A 92 10.04 7.55 -16.31
C LEU A 92 9.35 8.90 -16.26
N GLU A 93 9.11 9.39 -15.04
CA GLU A 93 8.52 10.70 -14.78
C GLU A 93 8.95 11.23 -13.40
N PRO A 94 8.95 12.56 -13.20
CA PRO A 94 9.15 13.15 -11.89
C PRO A 94 8.07 12.67 -10.91
N VAL A 95 8.46 12.38 -9.67
CA VAL A 95 7.55 12.02 -8.60
C VAL A 95 7.44 13.18 -7.61
N PRO A 96 6.32 13.92 -7.62
CA PRO A 96 6.09 15.00 -6.68
C PRO A 96 5.98 14.50 -5.25
N ALA A 97 6.64 15.18 -4.32
CA ALA A 97 6.73 14.79 -2.93
C ALA A 97 6.56 15.96 -1.95
N LEU A 98 6.04 15.68 -0.77
CA LEU A 98 6.02 16.54 0.40
C LEU A 98 6.98 15.96 1.44
N LEU A 99 7.91 16.78 1.91
CA LEU A 99 8.75 16.45 3.06
C LEU A 99 8.45 17.44 4.19
N LEU A 100 7.86 16.92 5.27
CA LEU A 100 7.59 17.64 6.49
C LEU A 100 8.75 17.44 7.48
N ILE A 101 9.36 18.52 7.90
CA ILE A 101 10.49 18.52 8.84
C ILE A 101 10.05 19.26 10.10
N PRO A 102 9.81 18.55 11.23
CA PRO A 102 9.43 19.18 12.49
C PRO A 102 10.50 20.12 13.03
N ASP A 103 10.10 21.23 13.64
CA ASP A 103 11.05 22.15 14.32
C ASP A 103 11.57 21.50 15.59
N ARG A 104 10.68 20.85 16.33
CA ARG A 104 11.02 20.09 17.55
C ARG A 104 11.23 18.62 17.19
N ARG A 105 12.48 18.26 16.98
CA ARG A 105 12.88 16.88 16.69
C ARG A 105 14.23 16.55 17.32
N GLN A 106 14.51 15.27 17.43
CA GLN A 106 15.86 14.77 17.71
C GLN A 106 16.81 15.15 16.54
N PRO A 107 18.10 15.33 16.77
CA PRO A 107 19.07 15.59 15.69
C PRO A 107 19.03 14.52 14.59
N SER A 108 18.80 13.26 14.96
CA SER A 108 18.53 12.11 14.09
C SER A 108 17.13 11.60 14.45
N ALA A 109 16.12 12.06 13.73
CA ALA A 109 14.72 11.84 14.05
C ALA A 109 14.20 10.55 13.37
N PRO A 110 13.13 9.92 13.87
CA PRO A 110 12.47 8.85 13.11
C PRO A 110 11.86 9.38 11.82
N GLY A 111 11.92 8.56 10.77
CA GLY A 111 11.32 8.83 9.47
C GLY A 111 9.99 8.11 9.29
N LEU A 112 8.98 8.78 8.76
CA LEU A 112 7.69 8.20 8.41
C LEU A 112 7.40 8.40 6.93
N LEU A 113 7.15 7.30 6.19
CA LEU A 113 6.59 7.37 4.86
C LEU A 113 5.06 7.30 4.97
N PHE A 114 4.40 8.42 4.70
CA PHE A 114 2.94 8.53 4.65
C PHE A 114 2.46 8.20 3.26
N ILE A 115 1.61 7.18 3.13
CA ILE A 115 1.12 6.66 1.86
C ILE A 115 -0.37 6.98 1.73
N HIS A 116 -0.73 7.78 0.73
CA HIS A 116 -2.10 8.25 0.54
C HIS A 116 -3.05 7.16 0.04
N TRP A 117 -4.34 7.37 0.25
CA TRP A 117 -5.41 6.49 -0.17
C TRP A 117 -5.81 6.67 -1.64
N HIS A 118 -6.83 5.93 -2.08
CA HIS A 118 -7.42 6.01 -3.43
C HIS A 118 -8.78 6.74 -3.43
N ALA A 119 -9.81 6.04 -2.98
CA ALA A 119 -11.23 6.47 -2.86
C ALA A 119 -11.79 7.25 -4.09
N GLY A 120 -11.21 7.07 -5.28
CA GLY A 120 -11.56 7.85 -6.47
C GLY A 120 -11.16 9.33 -6.39
N GLN A 121 -10.39 9.74 -5.38
CA GLN A 121 -9.94 11.12 -5.21
C GLN A 121 -8.58 11.35 -5.88
N TYR A 122 -8.56 11.22 -7.19
CA TYR A 122 -7.34 11.30 -8.00
C TYR A 122 -6.59 12.63 -7.90
N ASP A 123 -7.27 13.72 -7.53
CA ASP A 123 -6.66 15.05 -7.38
C ASP A 123 -5.96 15.27 -6.02
N LEU A 124 -6.20 14.40 -5.04
CA LEU A 124 -5.71 14.62 -3.67
C LEU A 124 -4.25 14.17 -3.48
N GLY A 125 -3.94 12.93 -3.85
CA GLY A 125 -2.59 12.37 -3.74
C GLY A 125 -1.94 12.63 -2.36
N LYS A 126 -0.67 13.02 -2.38
CA LYS A 126 0.15 13.34 -1.19
C LYS A 126 -0.42 14.47 -0.31
N GLU A 127 -1.28 15.33 -0.86
CA GLU A 127 -1.91 16.42 -0.08
C GLU A 127 -2.84 15.87 1.02
N GLN A 128 -3.19 14.59 1.01
CA GLN A 128 -3.92 13.94 2.09
C GLN A 128 -3.19 14.07 3.44
N LEU A 129 -1.86 14.06 3.46
CA LEU A 129 -1.07 14.31 4.67
C LEU A 129 -1.49 15.63 5.37
N LEU A 130 -1.74 16.68 4.58
CA LEU A 130 -2.04 18.03 5.05
C LEU A 130 -3.54 18.28 5.27
N ARG A 131 -4.38 17.70 4.43
CA ARG A 131 -5.82 17.99 4.37
C ARG A 131 -6.68 16.93 5.02
N GLY A 132 -6.19 15.68 5.11
CA GLY A 132 -7.00 14.54 5.47
C GLY A 132 -8.13 14.29 4.47
N THR A 133 -9.15 13.59 4.92
CA THR A 133 -10.37 13.27 4.18
C THR A 133 -11.57 13.23 5.14
N GLU A 134 -12.76 13.00 4.63
CA GLU A 134 -13.97 12.85 5.47
C GLU A 134 -13.88 11.67 6.47
N VAL A 135 -13.10 10.63 6.11
CA VAL A 135 -12.98 9.38 6.89
C VAL A 135 -11.60 9.20 7.55
N GLN A 136 -10.65 10.09 7.28
CA GLN A 136 -9.34 10.11 7.92
C GLN A 136 -8.88 11.56 8.13
N PRO A 137 -8.81 12.04 9.37
CA PRO A 137 -8.29 13.38 9.66
C PRO A 137 -6.80 13.54 9.26
N PRO A 138 -6.32 14.77 8.99
CA PRO A 138 -4.92 14.99 8.58
C PRO A 138 -3.92 14.56 9.65
N TYR A 139 -2.69 14.25 9.19
CA TYR A 139 -1.61 13.77 10.06
C TYR A 139 -0.43 14.75 10.21
N ALA A 140 -0.37 15.80 9.41
CA ALA A 140 0.78 16.73 9.40
C ALA A 140 1.11 17.32 10.77
N ALA A 141 0.11 17.87 11.47
CA ALA A 141 0.31 18.45 12.80
C ALA A 141 0.78 17.40 13.83
N ILE A 142 0.23 16.19 13.77
CA ILE A 142 0.63 15.08 14.65
C ILE A 142 2.06 14.63 14.36
N CYS A 143 2.44 14.50 13.10
CA CYS A 143 3.80 14.16 12.72
C CYS A 143 4.78 15.21 13.22
N ALA A 144 4.42 16.49 13.11
CA ALA A 144 5.21 17.60 13.64
C ALA A 144 5.34 17.54 15.17
N GLU A 145 4.24 17.34 15.90
CA GLU A 145 4.21 17.22 17.36
C GLU A 145 5.08 16.05 17.85
N LYS A 146 5.01 14.90 17.17
CA LYS A 146 5.80 13.71 17.52
C LYS A 146 7.26 13.76 17.05
N GLY A 147 7.66 14.81 16.33
CA GLY A 147 9.04 14.96 15.83
C GLY A 147 9.38 13.98 14.70
N LEU A 148 8.37 13.48 13.94
CA LEU A 148 8.55 12.56 12.82
C LEU A 148 8.86 13.33 11.54
N VAL A 149 10.03 13.10 10.94
CA VAL A 149 10.31 13.59 9.58
C VAL A 149 9.47 12.75 8.62
N THR A 150 8.50 13.39 7.95
CA THR A 150 7.48 12.67 7.20
C THR A 150 7.56 12.99 5.71
N LEU A 151 7.65 11.94 4.89
CA LEU A 151 7.63 12.02 3.43
C LEU A 151 6.29 11.46 2.92
N ALA A 152 5.69 12.14 1.94
CA ALA A 152 4.55 11.65 1.17
C ALA A 152 4.79 11.91 -0.31
N ILE A 153 4.49 10.94 -1.17
CA ILE A 153 4.62 11.07 -2.64
C ILE A 153 3.26 10.91 -3.32
N ASP A 154 3.11 11.45 -4.51
CA ASP A 154 1.99 11.10 -5.38
C ASP A 154 2.23 9.73 -6.01
N SER A 155 1.29 8.82 -5.83
CA SER A 155 1.27 7.56 -6.57
C SER A 155 0.98 7.78 -8.04
N TRP A 156 1.28 6.80 -8.88
CA TRP A 156 0.88 6.79 -10.29
C TRP A 156 -0.60 7.14 -10.43
N CYS A 157 -0.91 8.03 -11.35
CA CYS A 157 -2.25 8.54 -11.69
C CYS A 157 -2.91 9.46 -10.64
N PHE A 158 -2.21 9.84 -9.57
CA PHE A 158 -2.75 10.70 -8.51
C PHE A 158 -2.01 12.04 -8.40
N GLY A 159 -2.69 13.04 -7.83
CA GLY A 159 -2.13 14.36 -7.55
C GLY A 159 -1.59 14.99 -8.82
N GLU A 160 -0.33 15.44 -8.76
CA GLU A 160 0.36 16.05 -9.90
C GLU A 160 0.78 15.03 -10.98
N ARG A 161 0.62 13.72 -10.72
CA ARG A 161 0.83 12.62 -11.69
C ARG A 161 -0.47 12.15 -12.36
N LYS A 162 -1.54 12.90 -12.21
CA LYS A 162 -2.81 12.65 -12.92
C LYS A 162 -2.71 13.18 -14.33
N HIS A 163 -2.52 12.32 -15.33
CA HIS A 163 -2.32 12.70 -16.72
C HIS A 163 -3.63 12.85 -17.51
N ASP A 164 -4.71 12.24 -17.05
CA ASP A 164 -6.02 12.33 -17.67
C ASP A 164 -6.99 13.11 -16.76
N PRO A 165 -7.80 14.04 -17.29
CA PRO A 165 -8.86 14.72 -16.51
C PRO A 165 -9.82 13.72 -15.83
N ASP A 166 -10.11 12.59 -16.46
CA ASP A 166 -10.77 11.45 -15.84
C ASP A 166 -9.71 10.55 -15.20
N GLY A 167 -9.50 10.70 -13.91
CA GLY A 167 -8.51 9.93 -13.17
C GLY A 167 -8.72 8.42 -13.24
N HIS A 168 -9.96 7.94 -13.27
CA HIS A 168 -10.28 6.53 -13.41
C HIS A 168 -9.84 5.98 -14.77
N GLN A 169 -10.13 6.70 -15.85
CA GLN A 169 -9.68 6.31 -17.20
C GLN A 169 -8.16 6.32 -17.30
N GLY A 170 -7.50 7.35 -16.72
CA GLY A 170 -6.05 7.46 -16.69
C GLY A 170 -5.39 6.30 -15.96
N GLU A 171 -5.96 5.85 -14.83
CA GLU A 171 -5.46 4.68 -14.08
C GLU A 171 -5.64 3.38 -14.87
N GLU A 172 -6.81 3.19 -15.52
CA GLU A 172 -7.05 2.03 -16.37
C GLU A 172 -6.08 1.97 -17.56
N ASP A 173 -5.83 3.09 -18.20
CA ASP A 173 -4.92 3.15 -19.36
C ASP A 173 -3.47 2.91 -18.93
N ALA A 174 -3.04 3.46 -17.79
CA ALA A 174 -1.74 3.18 -17.22
C ALA A 174 -1.57 1.69 -16.89
N PHE A 175 -2.56 1.07 -16.26
CA PHE A 175 -2.55 -0.37 -15.96
C PHE A 175 -2.42 -1.22 -17.23
N LYS A 176 -3.26 -0.96 -18.24
CA LYS A 176 -3.26 -1.70 -19.50
C LYS A 176 -1.95 -1.54 -20.28
N LEU A 177 -1.43 -0.30 -20.34
CA LEU A 177 -0.16 0.00 -21.01
C LEU A 177 1.01 -0.71 -20.31
N MET A 178 1.07 -0.64 -18.98
CA MET A 178 2.12 -1.29 -18.21
C MET A 178 2.12 -2.80 -18.40
N LEU A 179 0.93 -3.46 -18.43
CA LEU A 179 0.85 -4.89 -18.72
C LEU A 179 1.45 -5.25 -20.09
N TRP A 180 1.20 -4.46 -21.12
CA TRP A 180 1.81 -4.70 -22.44
C TRP A 180 3.33 -4.52 -22.44
N GLN A 181 3.85 -3.73 -21.51
CA GLN A 181 5.29 -3.48 -21.33
C GLN A 181 5.97 -4.45 -20.37
N GLY A 182 5.27 -5.47 -19.87
CA GLY A 182 5.80 -6.41 -18.89
C GLY A 182 5.85 -5.85 -17.46
N ARG A 183 5.24 -4.70 -17.21
CA ARG A 183 5.17 -4.04 -15.90
C ARG A 183 3.83 -4.30 -15.22
N VAL A 184 3.80 -4.11 -13.91
CA VAL A 184 2.58 -4.16 -13.10
C VAL A 184 2.40 -2.79 -12.45
N LEU A 185 1.23 -2.16 -12.60
CA LEU A 185 0.98 -0.82 -12.04
C LEU A 185 1.22 -0.80 -10.52
N PHE A 186 0.71 -1.81 -9.81
CA PHE A 186 0.97 -1.96 -8.36
C PHE A 186 2.48 -2.11 -8.07
N GLY A 187 3.20 -2.88 -8.90
CA GLY A 187 4.65 -3.03 -8.79
C GLY A 187 5.39 -1.70 -8.94
N MET A 188 5.00 -0.87 -9.90
CA MET A 188 5.57 0.46 -10.08
C MET A 188 5.24 1.40 -8.91
N MET A 189 4.01 1.33 -8.36
CA MET A 189 3.62 2.07 -7.15
C MET A 189 4.49 1.67 -5.95
N ILE A 190 4.67 0.37 -5.70
CA ILE A 190 5.52 -0.14 -4.61
C ILE A 190 6.99 0.21 -4.83
N PHE A 191 7.48 0.18 -6.07
CA PHE A 191 8.84 0.59 -6.39
C PHE A 191 9.09 2.06 -6.08
N ASP A 192 8.16 2.94 -6.43
CA ASP A 192 8.26 4.38 -6.10
C ASP A 192 8.26 4.59 -4.57
N GLU A 193 7.42 3.87 -3.80
CA GLU A 193 7.44 3.92 -2.32
C GLU A 193 8.78 3.40 -1.74
N LEU A 194 9.37 2.35 -2.31
CA LEU A 194 10.68 1.84 -1.93
C LEU A 194 11.78 2.89 -2.15
N GLN A 195 11.76 3.57 -3.30
CA GLN A 195 12.73 4.63 -3.61
C GLN A 195 12.48 5.88 -2.76
N ALA A 196 11.23 6.22 -2.48
CA ALA A 196 10.85 7.30 -1.56
C ALA A 196 11.35 7.02 -0.13
N LEU A 197 11.22 5.77 0.35
CA LEU A 197 11.77 5.35 1.63
C LEU A 197 13.30 5.45 1.64
N SER A 198 13.96 5.14 0.53
CA SER A 198 15.42 5.29 0.39
C SER A 198 15.84 6.75 0.41
N TYR A 199 15.08 7.63 -0.26
CA TYR A 199 15.30 9.08 -0.19
C TYR A 199 15.11 9.60 1.25
N LEU A 200 14.03 9.21 1.93
CA LEU A 200 13.78 9.58 3.33
C LEU A 200 14.93 9.12 4.24
N ALA A 201 15.39 7.88 4.09
CA ALA A 201 16.50 7.32 4.86
C ALA A 201 17.84 8.04 4.61
N SER A 202 18.02 8.68 3.44
CA SER A 202 19.23 9.44 3.09
C SER A 202 19.26 10.85 3.66
N ARG A 203 18.13 11.33 4.20
CA ARG A 203 18.04 12.70 4.74
C ARG A 203 18.88 12.84 6.00
N PRO A 204 19.66 13.92 6.14
CA PRO A 204 20.51 14.14 7.32
C PRO A 204 19.72 14.30 8.63
N GLU A 205 18.42 14.65 8.54
CA GLU A 205 17.52 14.77 9.68
C GLU A 205 17.01 13.43 10.22
N VAL A 206 17.16 12.33 9.43
CA VAL A 206 16.49 11.03 9.68
C VAL A 206 17.46 9.99 10.23
N ASP A 207 17.02 9.24 11.23
CA ASP A 207 17.67 7.98 11.64
C ASP A 207 17.20 6.84 10.73
N PRO A 208 18.06 6.31 9.84
CA PRO A 208 17.68 5.26 8.91
C PRO A 208 17.33 3.92 9.57
N ARG A 209 17.53 3.77 10.87
CA ARG A 209 17.15 2.58 11.64
C ARG A 209 15.72 2.70 12.20
N ARG A 210 15.12 3.89 12.18
CA ARG A 210 13.79 4.17 12.71
C ARG A 210 12.86 4.66 11.61
N LEU A 211 12.60 3.78 10.63
CA LEU A 211 11.73 4.06 9.49
C LEU A 211 10.36 3.39 9.68
N GLY A 212 9.31 4.18 9.66
CA GLY A 212 7.93 3.69 9.66
C GLY A 212 7.25 3.91 8.32
N VAL A 213 6.25 3.09 8.04
CA VAL A 213 5.31 3.28 6.93
C VAL A 213 3.90 3.34 7.47
N PHE A 214 3.09 4.26 6.96
CA PHE A 214 1.72 4.46 7.41
C PHE A 214 0.81 4.80 6.25
N GLY A 215 -0.36 4.18 6.20
CA GLY A 215 -1.38 4.53 5.22
C GLY A 215 -2.75 3.98 5.53
N MET A 216 -3.76 4.49 4.80
CA MET A 216 -5.13 4.02 4.85
C MET A 216 -5.56 3.51 3.47
N SER A 217 -6.41 2.49 3.39
CA SER A 217 -7.01 1.97 2.16
C SER A 217 -5.93 1.51 1.17
N MET A 218 -5.82 2.08 -0.05
CA MET A 218 -4.70 1.85 -0.96
C MET A 218 -3.35 2.06 -0.26
N GLY A 219 -3.24 3.13 0.55
CA GLY A 219 -2.05 3.41 1.34
C GLY A 219 -1.75 2.30 2.36
N ALA A 220 -2.78 1.74 3.00
CA ALA A 220 -2.66 0.60 3.90
C ALA A 220 -2.11 -0.63 3.17
N THR A 221 -2.70 -0.96 2.02
CA THR A 221 -2.23 -2.08 1.18
C THR A 221 -0.76 -1.90 0.80
N LYS A 222 -0.37 -0.71 0.36
CA LYS A 222 1.03 -0.42 0.03
C LYS A 222 1.93 -0.47 1.26
N ALA A 223 1.47 -0.04 2.44
CA ALA A 223 2.26 -0.03 3.66
C ALA A 223 2.66 -1.46 4.10
N TRP A 224 1.71 -2.39 4.20
CA TRP A 224 2.06 -3.76 4.58
C TRP A 224 2.81 -4.53 3.48
N TRP A 225 2.56 -4.22 2.18
CA TRP A 225 3.38 -4.76 1.10
C TRP A 225 4.83 -4.26 1.17
N LEU A 226 5.03 -2.96 1.35
CA LEU A 226 6.37 -2.38 1.45
C LEU A 226 7.12 -2.94 2.66
N ALA A 227 6.45 -3.09 3.80
CA ALA A 227 7.04 -3.73 4.98
C ALA A 227 7.44 -5.18 4.74
N ALA A 228 6.62 -5.95 3.99
CA ALA A 228 6.97 -7.31 3.59
C ALA A 228 8.20 -7.35 2.67
N LEU A 229 8.33 -6.39 1.77
CA LEU A 229 9.34 -6.33 0.72
C LEU A 229 10.66 -5.68 1.15
N ASP A 230 10.61 -4.69 2.06
CA ASP A 230 11.80 -3.96 2.53
C ASP A 230 12.05 -4.17 4.03
N PRO A 231 13.10 -4.91 4.41
CA PRO A 231 13.42 -5.13 5.81
C PRO A 231 13.88 -3.88 6.58
N ARG A 232 14.14 -2.74 5.92
CA ARG A 232 14.45 -1.46 6.58
C ARG A 232 13.22 -0.83 7.25
N VAL A 233 12.01 -1.19 6.85
CA VAL A 233 10.78 -0.76 7.51
C VAL A 233 10.76 -1.34 8.92
N HIS A 234 10.94 -0.49 9.92
CA HIS A 234 10.95 -0.88 11.33
C HIS A 234 9.54 -1.16 11.84
N THR A 235 8.56 -0.35 11.42
CA THR A 235 7.16 -0.56 11.76
C THR A 235 6.24 -0.24 10.59
N ALA A 236 5.20 -1.06 10.41
CA ALA A 236 4.09 -0.81 9.50
C ALA A 236 2.82 -0.49 10.29
N ILE A 237 2.09 0.51 9.82
CA ILE A 237 0.79 0.89 10.36
C ILE A 237 -0.18 0.98 9.19
N ASP A 238 -1.20 0.15 9.18
CA ASP A 238 -2.21 0.15 8.13
C ASP A 238 -3.63 0.28 8.69
N VAL A 239 -4.41 1.14 8.05
CA VAL A 239 -5.78 1.46 8.42
C VAL A 239 -6.71 1.05 7.31
N CYS A 240 -7.58 0.08 7.57
CA CYS A 240 -8.54 -0.47 6.59
C CYS A 240 -7.83 -0.97 5.31
N CYS A 241 -7.95 -2.23 4.98
CA CYS A 241 -7.35 -2.96 3.85
C CYS A 241 -6.17 -3.89 4.17
N LEU A 242 -6.16 -4.49 5.38
CA LEU A 242 -5.45 -5.76 5.57
C LEU A 242 -6.32 -6.89 4.99
N THR A 243 -6.39 -6.97 3.68
CA THR A 243 -7.36 -7.82 2.98
C THR A 243 -6.80 -9.21 2.70
N ASP A 244 -7.52 -10.26 3.12
CA ASP A 244 -7.30 -11.62 2.62
C ASP A 244 -7.97 -11.77 1.26
N PHE A 245 -7.17 -12.12 0.25
CA PHE A 245 -7.66 -12.18 -1.14
C PHE A 245 -8.72 -13.26 -1.35
N ASP A 246 -8.60 -14.43 -0.69
CA ASP A 246 -9.57 -15.50 -0.82
C ASP A 246 -10.92 -15.11 -0.20
N SER A 247 -10.90 -14.44 0.97
CA SER A 247 -12.11 -13.93 1.61
C SER A 247 -12.77 -12.82 0.77
N LEU A 248 -11.97 -11.94 0.15
CA LEU A 248 -12.48 -10.92 -0.78
C LEU A 248 -13.16 -11.55 -2.00
N ILE A 249 -12.56 -12.59 -2.58
CA ILE A 249 -13.15 -13.35 -3.71
C ILE A 249 -14.45 -14.03 -3.29
N ALA A 250 -14.45 -14.69 -2.13
CA ALA A 250 -15.63 -15.36 -1.59
C ALA A 250 -16.79 -14.39 -1.30
N ALA A 251 -16.47 -13.16 -0.87
CA ALA A 251 -17.42 -12.08 -0.65
C ALA A 251 -17.85 -11.37 -1.95
N HIS A 252 -17.40 -11.80 -3.12
CA HIS A 252 -17.62 -11.14 -4.42
C HIS A 252 -17.16 -9.67 -4.46
N GLY A 253 -16.13 -9.31 -3.66
CA GLY A 253 -15.68 -7.94 -3.42
C GLY A 253 -14.66 -7.40 -4.43
N LEU A 254 -14.25 -8.18 -5.46
CA LEU A 254 -13.19 -7.75 -6.40
C LEU A 254 -13.49 -6.40 -7.07
N HIS A 255 -14.74 -6.13 -7.42
CA HIS A 255 -15.16 -4.88 -8.07
C HIS A 255 -15.08 -3.64 -7.17
N LEU A 256 -14.82 -3.82 -5.87
CA LEU A 256 -14.72 -2.72 -4.90
C LEU A 256 -13.32 -2.10 -4.87
N HIS A 257 -12.31 -2.81 -5.37
CA HIS A 257 -10.93 -2.33 -5.44
C HIS A 257 -10.61 -1.75 -6.81
N GLY A 258 -9.78 -0.69 -6.86
CA GLY A 258 -9.27 -0.12 -8.10
C GLY A 258 -8.42 -1.12 -8.90
N ILE A 259 -8.28 -0.86 -10.21
CA ILE A 259 -7.56 -1.76 -11.12
C ILE A 259 -6.09 -1.94 -10.73
N PHE A 260 -5.48 -0.96 -10.03
CA PHE A 260 -4.10 -1.03 -9.54
C PHE A 260 -3.84 -2.26 -8.67
N TYR A 261 -4.87 -2.75 -7.96
CA TYR A 261 -4.77 -3.78 -6.92
C TYR A 261 -4.31 -5.15 -7.44
N TYR A 262 -4.41 -5.39 -8.75
CA TYR A 262 -4.28 -6.71 -9.32
C TYR A 262 -2.87 -7.00 -9.83
N VAL A 263 -2.21 -7.97 -9.17
CA VAL A 263 -0.89 -8.49 -9.54
C VAL A 263 -1.07 -9.83 -10.27
N PRO A 264 -0.61 -9.97 -11.52
CA PRO A 264 -0.77 -11.21 -12.29
C PRO A 264 -0.19 -12.42 -11.57
N SER A 265 -0.93 -13.51 -11.55
CA SER A 265 -0.51 -14.80 -10.95
C SER A 265 -0.25 -14.80 -9.44
N LEU A 266 -0.48 -13.71 -8.71
CA LEU A 266 -0.18 -13.58 -7.29
C LEU A 266 -0.67 -14.79 -6.47
N LEU A 267 -1.93 -15.17 -6.65
CA LEU A 267 -2.57 -16.25 -5.88
C LEU A 267 -2.07 -17.67 -6.22
N LYS A 268 -1.16 -17.82 -7.19
CA LYS A 268 -0.44 -19.09 -7.40
C LYS A 268 0.78 -19.23 -6.49
N HIS A 269 1.21 -18.14 -5.88
CA HIS A 269 2.48 -18.04 -5.14
C HIS A 269 2.28 -17.61 -3.68
N PHE A 270 1.32 -16.71 -3.42
CA PHE A 270 1.12 -16.10 -2.11
C PHE A 270 -0.34 -15.97 -1.72
N SER A 271 -0.65 -16.30 -0.47
CA SER A 271 -1.81 -15.74 0.23
C SER A 271 -1.43 -14.41 0.89
N SER A 272 -2.42 -13.63 1.31
CA SER A 272 -2.19 -12.39 2.06
C SER A 272 -1.40 -12.64 3.37
N ALA A 273 -1.71 -13.73 4.08
CA ALA A 273 -0.96 -14.12 5.28
C ALA A 273 0.52 -14.39 4.97
N GLN A 274 0.83 -15.13 3.88
CA GLN A 274 2.21 -15.43 3.49
C GLN A 274 3.02 -14.19 3.08
N ILE A 275 2.36 -13.15 2.54
CA ILE A 275 3.04 -11.86 2.30
C ILE A 275 3.35 -11.20 3.64
N ASN A 276 2.39 -11.16 4.56
CA ASN A 276 2.56 -10.51 5.86
C ASN A 276 3.55 -11.25 6.78
N GLU A 277 3.76 -12.57 6.64
CA GLU A 277 4.83 -13.32 7.32
C GLU A 277 6.23 -12.74 7.06
N LEU A 278 6.43 -12.07 5.93
CA LEU A 278 7.71 -11.45 5.57
C LEU A 278 8.02 -10.22 6.45
N THR A 279 7.04 -9.69 7.17
CA THR A 279 7.25 -8.59 8.13
C THR A 279 7.75 -9.08 9.49
N VAL A 280 7.43 -10.31 9.89
CA VAL A 280 7.82 -10.89 11.18
C VAL A 280 9.34 -10.87 11.36
N PRO A 281 9.89 -10.46 12.52
CA PRO A 281 9.21 -10.08 13.77
C PRO A 281 9.04 -8.56 13.97
N ARG A 282 9.17 -7.76 12.91
CA ARG A 282 9.09 -6.29 12.98
C ARG A 282 7.68 -5.82 13.33
N ALA A 283 7.59 -4.64 13.94
CA ALA A 283 6.33 -4.12 14.46
C ALA A 283 5.27 -3.90 13.37
N HIS A 284 4.05 -4.40 13.58
CA HIS A 284 2.94 -4.29 12.65
C HIS A 284 1.63 -4.02 13.38
N LEU A 285 1.05 -2.84 13.17
CA LEU A 285 -0.30 -2.47 13.60
C LEU A 285 -1.24 -2.42 12.42
N SER A 286 -2.32 -3.19 12.48
CA SER A 286 -3.42 -3.13 11.51
C SER A 286 -4.75 -2.90 12.22
N VAL A 287 -5.47 -1.84 11.85
CA VAL A 287 -6.79 -1.51 12.42
C VAL A 287 -7.82 -1.45 11.29
N ASN A 288 -8.87 -2.25 11.39
CA ASN A 288 -9.84 -2.48 10.31
C ASN A 288 -11.28 -2.31 10.78
N GLY A 289 -12.18 -2.00 9.84
CA GLY A 289 -13.61 -1.94 10.10
C GLY A 289 -14.29 -3.30 9.94
N ARG A 290 -15.09 -3.73 10.93
CA ARG A 290 -15.85 -4.98 10.86
C ARG A 290 -16.97 -4.94 9.81
N LYS A 291 -17.40 -3.74 9.42
CA LYS A 291 -18.44 -3.47 8.40
C LYS A 291 -17.87 -2.96 7.09
N ASP A 292 -16.54 -3.06 6.90
CA ASP A 292 -15.87 -2.61 5.71
C ASP A 292 -15.96 -3.68 4.59
N PRO A 293 -16.69 -3.41 3.50
CA PRO A 293 -16.84 -4.38 2.42
C PRO A 293 -15.54 -4.60 1.61
N LEU A 294 -14.58 -3.66 1.70
CA LEU A 294 -13.27 -3.78 1.06
C LEU A 294 -12.36 -4.78 1.78
N THR A 295 -12.66 -5.06 3.05
CA THR A 295 -11.80 -5.88 3.91
C THR A 295 -12.68 -6.83 4.73
N PRO A 296 -13.14 -7.95 4.17
CA PRO A 296 -13.97 -8.92 4.88
C PRO A 296 -13.37 -9.30 6.24
N PRO A 297 -14.12 -9.21 7.34
CA PRO A 297 -13.58 -9.38 8.70
C PRO A 297 -13.04 -10.78 8.98
N ASP A 298 -13.63 -11.82 8.40
CA ASP A 298 -13.13 -13.20 8.46
C ASP A 298 -11.72 -13.33 7.84
N GLY A 299 -11.46 -12.56 6.78
CA GLY A 299 -10.14 -12.48 6.14
C GLY A 299 -9.10 -11.81 7.04
N VAL A 300 -9.45 -10.75 7.73
CA VAL A 300 -8.57 -10.09 8.72
C VAL A 300 -8.25 -11.04 9.87
N GLU A 301 -9.26 -11.77 10.38
CA GLU A 301 -9.10 -12.76 11.44
C GLU A 301 -8.19 -13.91 10.98
N LYS A 302 -8.34 -14.39 9.74
CA LYS A 302 -7.48 -15.42 9.15
C LYS A 302 -6.02 -14.99 9.07
N ILE A 303 -5.74 -13.75 8.65
CA ILE A 303 -4.38 -13.22 8.63
C ILE A 303 -3.83 -13.11 10.04
N ARG A 304 -4.60 -12.54 10.98
CA ARG A 304 -4.21 -12.42 12.40
C ARG A 304 -3.84 -13.78 13.00
N ASP A 305 -4.70 -14.78 12.79
CA ASP A 305 -4.53 -16.11 13.37
C ASP A 305 -3.32 -16.86 12.77
N ALA A 306 -2.91 -16.52 11.56
CA ALA A 306 -1.67 -17.01 10.94
C ALA A 306 -0.42 -16.29 11.52
N LEU A 307 -0.49 -14.98 11.77
CA LEU A 307 0.68 -14.20 12.16
C LEU A 307 0.99 -14.27 13.66
N LEU A 308 -0.01 -14.20 14.54
CA LEU A 308 0.23 -14.16 16.00
C LEU A 308 1.08 -15.34 16.52
N PRO A 309 0.88 -16.59 16.07
CA PRO A 309 1.76 -17.70 16.47
C PRO A 309 3.22 -17.51 16.06
N LEU A 310 3.47 -16.88 14.91
CA LEU A 310 4.83 -16.57 14.45
C LEU A 310 5.48 -15.51 15.31
N TYR A 311 4.80 -14.40 15.57
CA TYR A 311 5.30 -13.34 16.46
C TYR A 311 5.61 -13.88 17.86
N ARG A 312 4.71 -14.72 18.43
CA ARG A 312 4.92 -15.40 19.71
C ARG A 312 6.15 -16.31 19.66
N ARG A 313 6.31 -17.09 18.59
CA ARG A 313 7.46 -18.00 18.41
C ARG A 313 8.80 -17.26 18.46
N TYR A 314 8.84 -16.03 17.95
CA TYR A 314 10.06 -15.19 17.92
C TYR A 314 10.18 -14.25 19.13
N GLY A 315 9.27 -14.31 20.12
CA GLY A 315 9.31 -13.50 21.32
C GLY A 315 8.88 -12.04 21.12
N HIS A 316 8.11 -11.76 20.07
CA HIS A 316 7.66 -10.44 19.64
C HIS A 316 6.13 -10.30 19.62
N GLU A 317 5.41 -11.00 20.48
CA GLU A 317 3.95 -11.03 20.49
C GLU A 317 3.32 -9.62 20.57
N GLU A 318 3.96 -8.71 21.32
CA GLU A 318 3.49 -7.34 21.49
C GLU A 318 3.79 -6.41 20.30
N ASP A 319 4.59 -6.89 19.34
CA ASP A 319 4.95 -6.16 18.14
C ASP A 319 4.01 -6.49 16.95
N CYS A 320 2.92 -7.23 17.19
CA CYS A 320 1.86 -7.48 16.23
C CYS A 320 0.48 -7.23 16.85
N ARG A 321 -0.26 -6.28 16.28
CA ARG A 321 -1.63 -5.99 16.69
C ARG A 321 -2.51 -5.84 15.46
N ILE A 322 -3.50 -6.72 15.33
CA ILE A 322 -4.47 -6.73 14.22
C ILE A 322 -5.87 -6.72 14.84
N GLU A 323 -6.59 -5.62 14.66
CA GLU A 323 -7.86 -5.37 15.35
C GLU A 323 -8.99 -5.02 14.38
N LEU A 324 -10.22 -5.35 14.80
CA LEU A 324 -11.47 -5.09 14.10
C LEU A 324 -12.38 -4.22 14.98
N PHE A 325 -12.77 -3.06 14.47
CA PHE A 325 -13.65 -2.09 15.09
C PHE A 325 -15.06 -2.13 14.48
N ASP A 326 -16.08 -1.72 15.23
CA ASP A 326 -17.47 -1.72 14.74
C ASP A 326 -17.77 -0.50 13.84
N CYS A 327 -17.05 -0.40 12.72
CA CYS A 327 -17.21 0.65 11.72
C CYS A 327 -17.11 0.13 10.29
N ALA A 328 -17.42 0.98 9.32
CA ALA A 328 -17.15 0.79 7.90
C ALA A 328 -15.72 1.23 7.57
N HIS A 329 -15.46 1.63 6.32
CA HIS A 329 -14.16 2.07 5.81
C HIS A 329 -13.78 3.47 6.30
N GLN A 330 -13.39 3.59 7.57
CA GLN A 330 -13.06 4.87 8.21
C GLN A 330 -12.12 4.69 9.40
N GLU A 331 -11.36 5.74 9.73
CA GLU A 331 -10.56 5.83 10.94
C GLU A 331 -11.40 6.39 12.09
N LEU A 332 -11.64 5.60 13.13
CA LEU A 332 -12.31 6.04 14.37
C LEU A 332 -11.31 6.72 15.33
N PRO A 333 -11.80 7.54 16.26
CA PRO A 333 -10.95 8.12 17.32
C PRO A 333 -10.19 7.07 18.13
N GLU A 334 -10.79 5.90 18.40
CA GLU A 334 -10.17 4.79 19.12
C GLU A 334 -9.03 4.15 18.31
N MET A 335 -9.22 3.98 16.99
CA MET A 335 -8.15 3.53 16.07
C MET A 335 -7.01 4.55 16.07
N ARG A 336 -7.32 5.84 15.96
CA ARG A 336 -6.33 6.91 15.99
C ARG A 336 -5.52 6.91 17.28
N ALA A 337 -6.17 6.74 18.42
CA ALA A 337 -5.47 6.65 19.71
C ALA A 337 -4.46 5.49 19.74
N GLN A 338 -4.82 4.34 19.19
CA GLN A 338 -3.90 3.20 19.08
C GLN A 338 -2.75 3.48 18.11
N ILE A 339 -3.04 4.08 16.95
CA ILE A 339 -2.02 4.48 15.97
C ILE A 339 -0.99 5.41 16.61
N LEU A 340 -1.44 6.43 17.33
CA LEU A 340 -0.56 7.39 17.99
C LEU A 340 0.29 6.75 19.10
N ALA A 341 -0.30 5.88 19.90
CA ALA A 341 0.44 5.11 20.91
C ALA A 341 1.46 4.15 20.29
N TRP A 342 1.12 3.56 19.13
CA TRP A 342 2.04 2.69 18.38
C TRP A 342 3.22 3.47 17.80
N MET A 343 2.97 4.65 17.22
CA MET A 343 4.04 5.55 16.77
C MET A 343 4.95 5.95 17.91
N ASP A 344 4.40 6.29 19.08
CA ASP A 344 5.19 6.63 20.27
C ASP A 344 6.10 5.47 20.70
N ARG A 345 5.56 4.25 20.74
CA ARG A 345 6.30 3.06 21.17
C ARG A 345 7.39 2.66 20.17
N HIS A 346 7.07 2.61 18.87
CA HIS A 346 7.93 1.96 17.88
C HIS A 346 8.74 2.93 17.00
N LEU A 347 8.46 4.24 17.04
CA LEU A 347 9.21 5.24 16.28
C LEU A 347 9.85 6.28 17.19
N VAL A 348 9.09 6.85 18.14
CA VAL A 348 9.57 7.98 18.95
C VAL A 348 10.46 7.53 20.09
N ALA A 349 10.07 6.49 20.83
CA ALA A 349 10.81 5.98 22.00
C ALA A 349 11.92 5.00 21.64
N GLY A 350 11.96 4.49 20.40
CA GLY A 350 12.89 3.47 19.92
C GLY A 350 14.32 3.95 19.67
#